data_752a4d1bdb3a1dac9040a277cfc3646b
#
_entry.id   752a4d1bdb3a1dac9040a277cfc3646b
#
_cell.length_a   1.000
_cell.length_b   1.000
_cell.length_c   1.000
_cell.angle_alpha   90.00
_cell.angle_beta   90.00
_cell.angle_gamma   90.00
#
_symmetry.space_group_name_H-M   'P 1'
#
loop_
_entity.id
_entity.type
_entity.pdbx_description
1 polymer ?
#
loop_
_entity_poly.entity_id
_entity_poly.type
_entity_poly.pdbx_seq_one_letter_code
_entity_poly.pdbx_strand_id
1 'polypeptide(L)'
;MEMKRLKDKRAVITGATGGIGEATARRLLAEGATVMLAARSGETLSKLADTLDSDRVHICPTDISSESDCKSLAARSISEMAGIDILFCNAGFEGSIKPLLEIEQDEFDAVQNTNVRGTWLTMKHCIPHILGNGGSVIVTSSVTGKVGVPGLGAYTASKHAIVGLVEVAALELAEQGVRVNAIAPAPIDNAMMRSIEEQAAPGAPDAAKEGFESLIAMKRYGTDDEVAAMVAFLASDDASFCTGSVYPIDGGFLAQ
;
A
#
# COMPACT_ATOMS: atom_id res chain seq x y z
N MET A 1 27.98 -2.14 8.12
CA MET A 1 27.36 -3.49 7.92
C MET A 1 25.92 -3.22 7.54
N GLU A 2 25.52 -3.43 6.28
CA GLU A 2 24.11 -3.30 5.88
C GLU A 2 23.30 -4.33 6.65
N MET A 3 22.32 -3.89 7.42
CA MET A 3 21.39 -4.78 8.12
C MET A 3 20.45 -5.43 7.11
N LYS A 4 20.68 -6.68 6.76
CA LYS A 4 19.79 -7.47 5.90
C LYS A 4 18.67 -8.09 6.74
N ARG A 5 17.75 -7.26 7.27
CA ARG A 5 16.65 -7.67 8.16
C ARG A 5 15.65 -8.62 7.49
N LEU A 6 15.58 -8.58 6.16
CA LEU A 6 14.61 -9.34 5.35
C LEU A 6 15.30 -10.40 4.50
N LYS A 7 16.51 -10.84 4.91
CA LYS A 7 17.24 -11.89 4.21
C LYS A 7 16.36 -13.13 4.08
N ASP A 8 16.29 -13.67 2.86
CA ASP A 8 15.53 -14.87 2.49
C ASP A 8 13.98 -14.73 2.68
N LYS A 9 13.47 -13.54 2.98
CA LYS A 9 12.01 -13.27 3.02
C LYS A 9 11.47 -13.06 1.60
N ARG A 10 10.23 -13.48 1.38
CA ARG A 10 9.51 -13.43 0.10
C ARG A 10 8.34 -12.47 0.22
N ALA A 11 8.38 -11.39 -0.52
CA ALA A 11 7.41 -10.32 -0.42
C ALA A 11 6.56 -10.19 -1.70
N VAL A 12 5.26 -10.10 -1.53
CA VAL A 12 4.31 -9.71 -2.60
C VAL A 12 3.94 -8.24 -2.40
N ILE A 13 4.06 -7.43 -3.46
CA ILE A 13 3.79 -5.99 -3.44
C ILE A 13 2.76 -5.66 -4.52
N THR A 14 1.55 -5.23 -4.13
CA THR A 14 0.55 -4.73 -5.09
C THR A 14 0.70 -3.23 -5.28
N GLY A 15 0.33 -2.73 -6.48
CA GLY A 15 0.59 -1.32 -6.82
C GLY A 15 2.08 -0.99 -6.89
N ALA A 16 2.89 -1.98 -7.28
CA ALA A 16 4.35 -1.91 -7.26
C ALA A 16 4.95 -0.82 -8.18
N THR A 17 4.22 -0.38 -9.20
CA THR A 17 4.66 0.66 -10.14
C THR A 17 4.31 2.09 -9.71
N GLY A 18 3.64 2.27 -8.57
CA GLY A 18 3.44 3.57 -7.93
C GLY A 18 4.64 3.93 -7.04
N GLY A 19 4.78 5.24 -6.70
CA GLY A 19 5.95 5.73 -5.95
C GLY A 19 6.24 4.92 -4.67
N ILE A 20 5.26 4.78 -3.77
CA ILE A 20 5.40 3.99 -2.54
C ILE A 20 5.73 2.52 -2.84
N GLY A 21 5.08 1.93 -3.86
CA GLY A 21 5.30 0.54 -4.23
C GLY A 21 6.72 0.29 -4.75
N GLU A 22 7.21 1.15 -5.64
CA GLU A 22 8.58 1.09 -6.17
C GLU A 22 9.63 1.31 -5.07
N ALA A 23 9.49 2.36 -4.26
CA ALA A 23 10.40 2.64 -3.16
C ALA A 23 10.45 1.46 -2.16
N THR A 24 9.28 0.86 -1.87
CA THR A 24 9.19 -0.34 -1.03
C THR A 24 9.92 -1.52 -1.67
N ALA A 25 9.72 -1.79 -2.97
CA ALA A 25 10.42 -2.87 -3.67
C ALA A 25 11.94 -2.71 -3.58
N ARG A 26 12.47 -1.51 -3.87
CA ARG A 26 13.89 -1.18 -3.72
C ARG A 26 14.38 -1.41 -2.30
N ARG A 27 13.63 -0.96 -1.32
CA ARG A 27 13.99 -1.10 0.09
C ARG A 27 14.03 -2.56 0.54
N LEU A 28 13.00 -3.35 0.24
CA LEU A 28 12.95 -4.76 0.63
C LEU A 28 14.05 -5.58 -0.05
N LEU A 29 14.35 -5.31 -1.33
CA LEU A 29 15.47 -5.91 -2.05
C LEU A 29 16.82 -5.58 -1.41
N ALA A 30 17.06 -4.32 -1.04
CA ALA A 30 18.28 -3.89 -0.37
C ALA A 30 18.46 -4.60 0.99
N GLU A 31 17.35 -4.87 1.70
CA GLU A 31 17.35 -5.61 2.97
C GLU A 31 17.37 -7.13 2.82
N GLY A 32 17.45 -7.65 1.58
CA GLY A 32 17.71 -9.07 1.29
C GLY A 32 16.49 -9.90 0.88
N ALA A 33 15.31 -9.29 0.73
CA ALA A 33 14.11 -9.99 0.29
C ALA A 33 14.13 -10.37 -1.19
N THR A 34 13.32 -11.36 -1.57
CA THR A 34 12.86 -11.61 -2.94
C THR A 34 11.48 -10.98 -3.08
N VAL A 35 11.17 -10.35 -4.21
CA VAL A 35 9.92 -9.62 -4.39
C VAL A 35 9.14 -10.09 -5.62
N MET A 36 7.82 -10.25 -5.45
CA MET A 36 6.84 -10.36 -6.53
C MET A 36 6.14 -9.01 -6.69
N LEU A 37 6.36 -8.35 -7.81
CA LEU A 37 5.77 -7.05 -8.14
C LEU A 37 4.46 -7.25 -8.88
N ALA A 38 3.37 -6.68 -8.37
CA ALA A 38 2.05 -6.79 -8.97
C ALA A 38 1.48 -5.41 -9.30
N ALA A 39 1.05 -5.23 -10.54
CA ALA A 39 0.34 -4.05 -11.05
C ALA A 39 -0.40 -4.44 -12.35
N ARG A 40 -1.30 -3.58 -12.83
CA ARG A 40 -2.12 -3.88 -14.02
C ARG A 40 -1.30 -3.99 -15.31
N SER A 41 -0.32 -3.13 -15.50
CA SER A 41 0.47 -3.06 -16.74
C SER A 41 1.71 -3.93 -16.67
N GLY A 42 1.75 -5.01 -17.45
CA GLY A 42 2.95 -5.86 -17.59
C GLY A 42 4.15 -5.12 -18.16
N GLU A 43 3.93 -4.16 -19.09
CA GLU A 43 5.00 -3.36 -19.65
C GLU A 43 5.68 -2.48 -18.58
N THR A 44 4.88 -1.80 -17.75
CA THR A 44 5.41 -0.96 -16.67
C THR A 44 6.12 -1.80 -15.61
N LEU A 45 5.61 -3.00 -15.30
CA LEU A 45 6.27 -3.95 -14.41
C LEU A 45 7.62 -4.40 -14.95
N SER A 46 7.71 -4.73 -16.25
CA SER A 46 8.98 -5.12 -16.88
C SER A 46 10.01 -4.00 -16.82
N LYS A 47 9.61 -2.77 -17.14
CA LYS A 47 10.49 -1.59 -17.03
C LYS A 47 10.99 -1.40 -15.59
N LEU A 48 10.12 -1.56 -14.59
CA LEU A 48 10.51 -1.48 -13.19
C LEU A 48 11.49 -2.59 -12.81
N ALA A 49 11.22 -3.83 -13.21
CA ALA A 49 12.10 -4.96 -12.95
C ALA A 49 13.51 -4.73 -13.55
N ASP A 50 13.59 -4.22 -14.78
CA ASP A 50 14.86 -3.88 -15.43
C ASP A 50 15.64 -2.82 -14.63
N THR A 51 14.95 -1.81 -14.06
CA THR A 51 15.62 -0.77 -13.23
C THR A 51 16.06 -1.29 -11.86
N LEU A 52 15.46 -2.34 -11.35
CA LEU A 52 15.83 -2.96 -10.07
C LEU A 52 17.05 -3.88 -10.20
N ASP A 53 17.34 -4.36 -11.42
CA ASP A 53 18.54 -5.11 -11.80
C ASP A 53 18.91 -6.21 -10.81
N SER A 54 17.95 -7.11 -10.51
CA SER A 54 18.13 -8.18 -9.52
C SER A 54 17.42 -9.46 -9.94
N ASP A 55 18.08 -10.59 -9.76
CA ASP A 55 17.55 -11.95 -9.95
C ASP A 55 16.46 -12.32 -8.91
N ARG A 56 16.29 -11.49 -7.88
CA ARG A 56 15.27 -11.64 -6.83
C ARG A 56 13.98 -10.86 -7.12
N VAL A 57 13.80 -10.41 -8.37
CA VAL A 57 12.58 -9.68 -8.81
C VAL A 57 11.75 -10.57 -9.72
N HIS A 58 10.50 -10.76 -9.35
CA HIS A 58 9.46 -11.42 -10.16
C HIS A 58 8.34 -10.43 -10.45
N ILE A 59 7.61 -10.62 -11.55
CA ILE A 59 6.50 -9.75 -11.93
C ILE A 59 5.24 -10.55 -12.21
N CYS A 60 4.08 -10.00 -11.83
CA CYS A 60 2.77 -10.57 -12.11
C CYS A 60 1.79 -9.46 -12.50
N PRO A 61 1.41 -9.31 -13.79
CA PRO A 61 0.32 -8.43 -14.17
C PRO A 61 -0.95 -8.83 -13.41
N THR A 62 -1.54 -7.89 -12.67
CA THR A 62 -2.65 -8.18 -11.74
C THR A 62 -3.56 -6.97 -11.63
N ASP A 63 -4.83 -7.15 -11.92
CA ASP A 63 -5.91 -6.26 -11.48
C ASP A 63 -6.47 -6.80 -10.16
N ILE A 64 -6.21 -6.10 -9.05
CA ILE A 64 -6.67 -6.57 -7.73
C ILE A 64 -8.20 -6.58 -7.58
N SER A 65 -8.95 -5.88 -8.43
CA SER A 65 -10.42 -5.94 -8.47
C SER A 65 -10.94 -7.25 -9.10
N SER A 66 -10.07 -8.00 -9.77
CA SER A 66 -10.35 -9.32 -10.36
C SER A 66 -9.95 -10.44 -9.41
N GLU A 67 -10.91 -11.26 -8.96
CA GLU A 67 -10.61 -12.41 -8.10
C GLU A 67 -9.72 -13.44 -8.79
N SER A 68 -9.89 -13.65 -10.11
CA SER A 68 -9.04 -14.55 -10.89
C SER A 68 -7.57 -14.11 -10.90
N ASP A 69 -7.33 -12.80 -11.02
CA ASP A 69 -5.98 -12.25 -11.03
C ASP A 69 -5.33 -12.36 -9.64
N CYS A 70 -6.09 -12.11 -8.56
CA CYS A 70 -5.59 -12.33 -7.20
C CYS A 70 -5.22 -13.79 -6.92
N LYS A 71 -6.01 -14.76 -7.44
CA LYS A 71 -5.67 -16.19 -7.39
C LYS A 71 -4.39 -16.49 -8.17
N SER A 72 -4.27 -15.91 -9.36
CA SER A 72 -3.07 -16.09 -10.21
C SER A 72 -1.83 -15.50 -9.56
N LEU A 73 -1.95 -14.32 -8.92
CA LEU A 73 -0.86 -13.68 -8.16
C LEU A 73 -0.36 -14.59 -7.04
N ALA A 74 -1.26 -15.14 -6.23
CA ALA A 74 -0.89 -16.06 -5.15
C ALA A 74 -0.20 -17.32 -5.70
N ALA A 75 -0.77 -17.95 -6.74
CA ALA A 75 -0.22 -19.16 -7.35
C ALA A 75 1.17 -18.91 -7.95
N ARG A 76 1.37 -17.79 -8.67
CA ARG A 76 2.68 -17.42 -9.21
C ARG A 76 3.71 -17.13 -8.10
N SER A 77 3.31 -16.45 -7.05
CA SER A 77 4.20 -16.19 -5.92
C SER A 77 4.73 -17.48 -5.30
N ILE A 78 3.87 -18.49 -5.16
CA ILE A 78 4.28 -19.81 -4.68
C ILE A 78 5.19 -20.52 -5.66
N SER A 79 4.86 -20.52 -6.96
CA SER A 79 5.66 -21.25 -7.96
C SER A 79 7.03 -20.63 -8.20
N GLU A 80 7.15 -19.30 -8.14
CA GLU A 80 8.38 -18.58 -8.49
C GLU A 80 9.24 -18.23 -7.27
N MET A 81 8.65 -18.06 -6.07
CA MET A 81 9.38 -17.71 -4.84
C MET A 81 9.35 -18.82 -3.77
N ALA A 82 8.62 -19.92 -4.00
CA ALA A 82 8.43 -21.01 -3.04
C ALA A 82 7.70 -20.61 -1.73
N GLY A 83 6.95 -19.50 -1.73
CA GLY A 83 6.16 -19.07 -0.57
C GLY A 83 5.93 -17.57 -0.51
N ILE A 84 5.23 -17.12 0.54
CA ILE A 84 4.99 -15.71 0.87
C ILE A 84 5.24 -15.52 2.37
N ASP A 85 6.10 -14.58 2.73
CA ASP A 85 6.37 -14.19 4.12
C ASP A 85 5.81 -12.79 4.43
N ILE A 86 5.76 -11.94 3.39
CA ILE A 86 5.35 -10.54 3.48
C ILE A 86 4.33 -10.25 2.39
N LEU A 87 3.21 -9.64 2.77
CA LEU A 87 2.21 -9.15 1.82
C LEU A 87 2.03 -7.65 2.02
N PHE A 88 2.40 -6.85 1.03
CA PHE A 88 2.15 -5.42 1.01
C PHE A 88 1.01 -5.07 0.06
N CYS A 89 -0.19 -4.87 0.62
CA CYS A 89 -1.38 -4.43 -0.10
C CYS A 89 -1.34 -2.90 -0.25
N ASN A 90 -0.75 -2.43 -1.34
CA ASN A 90 -0.55 -1.00 -1.58
C ASN A 90 -1.36 -0.45 -2.75
N ALA A 91 -1.83 -1.29 -3.66
CA ALA A 91 -2.64 -0.84 -4.79
C ALA A 91 -3.90 -0.10 -4.33
N GLY A 92 -4.18 1.03 -4.97
CA GLY A 92 -5.34 1.86 -4.73
C GLY A 92 -5.28 3.13 -5.58
N PHE A 93 -6.37 3.90 -5.59
CA PHE A 93 -6.43 5.20 -6.23
C PHE A 93 -7.41 6.13 -5.51
N GLU A 94 -7.27 7.42 -5.74
CA GLU A 94 -7.95 8.49 -5.03
C GLU A 94 -9.41 8.71 -5.48
N GLY A 95 -9.69 8.35 -6.73
CA GLY A 95 -10.98 8.68 -7.36
C GLY A 95 -11.09 10.17 -7.71
N SER A 96 -12.32 10.64 -7.90
CA SER A 96 -12.60 12.04 -8.21
C SER A 96 -12.66 12.88 -6.94
N ILE A 97 -12.12 14.10 -7.00
CA ILE A 97 -12.21 15.10 -5.92
C ILE A 97 -13.43 15.98 -6.16
N LYS A 98 -14.51 15.71 -5.40
CA LYS A 98 -15.80 16.38 -5.53
C LYS A 98 -16.50 16.50 -4.16
N PRO A 99 -17.40 17.47 -3.97
CA PRO A 99 -18.32 17.46 -2.85
C PRO A 99 -19.06 16.13 -2.74
N LEU A 100 -19.29 15.66 -1.51
CA LEU A 100 -19.86 14.32 -1.24
C LEU A 100 -21.14 14.03 -2.02
N LEU A 101 -22.00 15.03 -2.18
CA LEU A 101 -23.30 14.87 -2.85
C LEU A 101 -23.22 14.91 -4.38
N GLU A 102 -22.03 15.19 -4.93
CA GLU A 102 -21.77 15.27 -6.37
C GLU A 102 -20.99 14.05 -6.90
N ILE A 103 -20.66 13.10 -6.02
CA ILE A 103 -19.98 11.86 -6.41
C ILE A 103 -21.03 10.96 -7.08
N GLU A 104 -20.79 10.60 -8.34
CA GLU A 104 -21.64 9.64 -9.05
C GLU A 104 -21.42 8.21 -8.51
N GLN A 105 -22.47 7.38 -8.64
CA GLN A 105 -22.44 6.01 -8.11
C GLN A 105 -21.29 5.19 -8.67
N ASP A 106 -21.03 5.26 -9.95
CA ASP A 106 -19.96 4.50 -10.61
C ASP A 106 -18.57 4.95 -10.18
N GLU A 107 -18.37 6.24 -9.93
CA GLU A 107 -17.12 6.79 -9.36
C GLU A 107 -16.90 6.25 -7.93
N PHE A 108 -17.94 6.26 -7.10
CA PHE A 108 -17.89 5.71 -5.74
C PHE A 108 -17.56 4.21 -5.79
N ASP A 109 -18.30 3.44 -6.60
CA ASP A 109 -18.15 1.99 -6.73
C ASP A 109 -16.76 1.61 -7.26
N ALA A 110 -16.20 2.37 -8.19
CA ALA A 110 -14.84 2.15 -8.71
C ALA A 110 -13.77 2.24 -7.59
N VAL A 111 -13.88 3.26 -6.73
CA VAL A 111 -12.98 3.42 -5.58
C VAL A 111 -13.14 2.27 -4.58
N GLN A 112 -14.38 1.91 -4.22
CA GLN A 112 -14.64 0.80 -3.29
C GLN A 112 -14.19 -0.54 -3.87
N ASN A 113 -14.46 -0.80 -5.14
CA ASN A 113 -14.06 -2.03 -5.82
C ASN A 113 -12.55 -2.22 -5.83
N THR A 114 -11.78 -1.16 -6.09
CA THR A 114 -10.33 -1.25 -6.11
C THR A 114 -9.76 -1.25 -4.69
N ASN A 115 -10.06 -0.21 -3.90
CA ASN A 115 -9.37 0.01 -2.63
C ASN A 115 -9.80 -0.98 -1.55
N VAL A 116 -11.09 -1.32 -1.47
CA VAL A 116 -11.63 -2.18 -0.41
C VAL A 116 -11.70 -3.62 -0.87
N ARG A 117 -12.53 -3.89 -1.91
CA ARG A 117 -12.73 -5.25 -2.40
C ARG A 117 -11.44 -5.85 -2.93
N GLY A 118 -10.66 -5.08 -3.70
CA GLY A 118 -9.38 -5.55 -4.26
C GLY A 118 -8.35 -5.88 -3.17
N THR A 119 -8.24 -5.06 -2.13
CA THR A 119 -7.38 -5.35 -0.98
C THR A 119 -7.83 -6.62 -0.26
N TRP A 120 -9.14 -6.75 0.02
CA TRP A 120 -9.68 -7.96 0.62
C TRP A 120 -9.43 -9.21 -0.22
N LEU A 121 -9.65 -9.15 -1.56
CA LEU A 121 -9.35 -10.27 -2.45
C LEU A 121 -7.87 -10.66 -2.43
N THR A 122 -6.97 -9.67 -2.43
CA THR A 122 -5.53 -9.91 -2.32
C THR A 122 -5.21 -10.62 -0.99
N MET A 123 -5.71 -10.13 0.13
CA MET A 123 -5.55 -10.76 1.44
C MET A 123 -6.11 -12.19 1.45
N LYS A 124 -7.35 -12.37 0.97
CA LYS A 124 -8.05 -13.66 0.91
C LYS A 124 -7.23 -14.75 0.21
N HIS A 125 -6.56 -14.42 -0.89
CA HIS A 125 -5.85 -15.41 -1.70
C HIS A 125 -4.37 -15.54 -1.34
N CYS A 126 -3.71 -14.51 -0.81
CA CYS A 126 -2.29 -14.57 -0.45
C CYS A 126 -2.06 -15.04 0.99
N ILE A 127 -2.88 -14.62 1.96
CA ILE A 127 -2.68 -14.94 3.39
C ILE A 127 -2.65 -16.45 3.68
N PRO A 128 -3.48 -17.31 3.07
CA PRO A 128 -3.41 -18.75 3.30
C PRO A 128 -2.02 -19.36 3.05
N HIS A 129 -1.19 -18.73 2.24
CA HIS A 129 0.18 -19.16 1.94
C HIS A 129 1.24 -18.59 2.90
N ILE A 130 0.84 -17.72 3.82
CA ILE A 130 1.67 -17.17 4.90
C ILE A 130 1.44 -17.98 6.18
N LEU A 131 0.25 -18.58 6.35
CA LEU A 131 -0.13 -19.30 7.56
C LEU A 131 0.80 -20.47 7.87
N GLY A 132 1.04 -20.71 9.16
CA GLY A 132 1.87 -21.82 9.65
C GLY A 132 3.38 -21.52 9.68
N ASN A 133 3.86 -20.52 8.94
CA ASN A 133 5.26 -20.09 8.98
C ASN A 133 5.43 -18.74 9.72
N GLY A 134 4.33 -18.09 10.04
CA GLY A 134 4.32 -16.70 10.49
C GLY A 134 4.62 -15.73 9.34
N GLY A 135 4.30 -14.45 9.52
CA GLY A 135 4.58 -13.44 8.51
C GLY A 135 3.97 -12.08 8.81
N SER A 136 4.07 -11.18 7.83
CA SER A 136 3.60 -9.80 7.98
C SER A 136 2.74 -9.36 6.80
N VAL A 137 1.55 -8.88 7.10
CA VAL A 137 0.65 -8.22 6.15
C VAL A 137 0.63 -6.73 6.48
N ILE A 138 0.96 -5.90 5.50
CA ILE A 138 0.92 -4.45 5.63
C ILE A 138 -0.06 -3.91 4.58
N VAL A 139 -0.96 -3.03 4.99
CA VAL A 139 -1.99 -2.47 4.11
C VAL A 139 -1.91 -0.96 4.10
N THR A 140 -1.88 -0.37 2.91
CA THR A 140 -1.87 1.09 2.76
C THR A 140 -3.27 1.66 2.98
N SER A 141 -3.48 2.24 4.18
CA SER A 141 -4.59 3.14 4.46
C SER A 141 -4.19 4.58 4.06
N SER A 142 -4.50 5.58 4.85
CA SER A 142 -4.16 7.00 4.70
C SER A 142 -4.45 7.71 6.02
N VAL A 143 -3.99 8.94 6.19
CA VAL A 143 -4.54 9.83 7.23
C VAL A 143 -6.06 9.98 7.08
N THR A 144 -6.58 9.90 5.84
CA THR A 144 -8.02 9.90 5.57
C THR A 144 -8.75 8.63 6.04
N GLY A 145 -8.03 7.59 6.45
CA GLY A 145 -8.60 6.44 7.18
C GLY A 145 -8.85 6.71 8.67
N LYS A 146 -8.49 7.91 9.16
CA LYS A 146 -8.68 8.36 10.55
C LYS A 146 -9.49 9.65 10.66
N VAL A 147 -9.42 10.52 9.64
CA VAL A 147 -10.11 11.81 9.60
C VAL A 147 -10.80 12.00 8.26
N GLY A 148 -11.86 12.81 8.25
CA GLY A 148 -12.52 13.24 7.02
C GLY A 148 -11.73 14.36 6.33
N VAL A 149 -11.66 14.28 5.00
CA VAL A 149 -11.08 15.36 4.17
C VAL A 149 -12.15 15.77 3.15
N PRO A 150 -12.59 17.04 3.13
CA PRO A 150 -13.55 17.51 2.15
C PRO A 150 -13.10 17.22 0.72
N GLY A 151 -14.02 16.80 -0.13
CA GLY A 151 -13.75 16.44 -1.52
C GLY A 151 -13.30 14.99 -1.74
N LEU A 152 -12.85 14.28 -0.72
CA LEU A 152 -12.35 12.90 -0.80
C LEU A 152 -13.34 11.86 -0.22
N GLY A 153 -14.65 12.03 -0.41
CA GLY A 153 -15.66 11.20 0.25
C GLY A 153 -15.52 9.72 -0.01
N ALA A 154 -15.46 9.29 -1.28
CA ALA A 154 -15.31 7.87 -1.65
C ALA A 154 -13.98 7.28 -1.18
N TYR A 155 -12.89 8.04 -1.33
CA TYR A 155 -11.56 7.64 -0.88
C TYR A 155 -11.49 7.50 0.64
N THR A 156 -11.96 8.50 1.38
CA THR A 156 -12.04 8.49 2.85
C THR A 156 -12.81 7.27 3.35
N ALA A 157 -14.00 7.00 2.77
CA ALA A 157 -14.78 5.80 3.12
C ALA A 157 -13.97 4.51 2.89
N SER A 158 -13.27 4.41 1.74
CA SER A 158 -12.46 3.24 1.43
C SER A 158 -11.31 3.04 2.42
N LYS A 159 -10.64 4.14 2.85
CA LYS A 159 -9.49 4.05 3.76
C LYS A 159 -9.89 3.78 5.21
N HIS A 160 -11.09 4.18 5.63
CA HIS A 160 -11.68 3.73 6.90
C HIS A 160 -12.04 2.24 6.86
N ALA A 161 -12.63 1.76 5.75
CA ALA A 161 -12.93 0.33 5.60
C ALA A 161 -11.66 -0.55 5.68
N ILE A 162 -10.53 -0.08 5.13
CA ILE A 162 -9.24 -0.76 5.26
C ILE A 162 -8.83 -0.92 6.71
N VAL A 163 -9.02 0.09 7.56
CA VAL A 163 -8.69 -0.01 9.00
C VAL A 163 -9.49 -1.14 9.65
N GLY A 164 -10.80 -1.20 9.39
CA GLY A 164 -11.64 -2.29 9.92
C GLY A 164 -11.21 -3.69 9.44
N LEU A 165 -10.83 -3.83 8.15
CA LEU A 165 -10.32 -5.11 7.63
C LEU A 165 -9.01 -5.53 8.32
N VAL A 166 -8.11 -4.59 8.58
CA VAL A 166 -6.83 -4.83 9.25
C VAL A 166 -7.04 -5.26 10.70
N GLU A 167 -7.93 -4.59 11.44
CA GLU A 167 -8.23 -4.92 12.83
C GLU A 167 -8.81 -6.33 12.96
N VAL A 168 -9.79 -6.69 12.13
CA VAL A 168 -10.38 -8.04 12.13
C VAL A 168 -9.33 -9.08 11.77
N ALA A 169 -8.59 -8.89 10.69
CA ALA A 169 -7.57 -9.85 10.25
C ALA A 169 -6.44 -10.02 11.29
N ALA A 170 -6.05 -8.95 11.99
CA ALA A 170 -5.06 -9.03 13.05
C ALA A 170 -5.52 -9.93 14.20
N LEU A 171 -6.78 -9.82 14.61
CA LEU A 171 -7.35 -10.63 15.68
C LEU A 171 -7.51 -12.10 15.29
N GLU A 172 -7.95 -12.36 14.05
CA GLU A 172 -8.18 -13.71 13.55
C GLU A 172 -6.89 -14.50 13.28
N LEU A 173 -5.78 -13.79 12.96
CA LEU A 173 -4.56 -14.42 12.46
C LEU A 173 -3.39 -14.39 13.46
N ALA A 174 -3.52 -13.69 14.58
CA ALA A 174 -2.44 -13.54 15.57
C ALA A 174 -1.94 -14.88 16.13
N GLU A 175 -2.85 -15.78 16.49
CA GLU A 175 -2.50 -17.12 17.01
C GLU A 175 -1.79 -18.00 15.97
N GLN A 176 -1.93 -17.66 14.68
CA GLN A 176 -1.27 -18.34 13.58
C GLN A 176 0.09 -17.71 13.23
N GLY A 177 0.56 -16.73 14.04
CA GLY A 177 1.83 -16.05 13.87
C GLY A 177 1.85 -15.01 12.75
N VAL A 178 0.70 -14.60 12.22
CA VAL A 178 0.62 -13.57 11.17
C VAL A 178 0.25 -12.23 11.80
N ARG A 179 1.09 -11.23 11.58
CA ARG A 179 0.86 -9.85 12.00
C ARG A 179 0.18 -9.08 10.85
N VAL A 180 -0.83 -8.29 11.16
CA VAL A 180 -1.54 -7.47 10.16
C VAL A 180 -1.61 -6.04 10.67
N ASN A 181 -1.06 -5.09 9.88
CA ASN A 181 -1.02 -3.68 10.25
C ASN A 181 -1.37 -2.79 9.05
N ALA A 182 -1.83 -1.59 9.33
CA ALA A 182 -1.98 -0.55 8.33
C ALA A 182 -0.90 0.52 8.46
N ILE A 183 -0.52 1.13 7.36
CA ILE A 183 0.17 2.41 7.32
C ILE A 183 -0.81 3.50 6.91
N ALA A 184 -0.63 4.70 7.46
CA ALA A 184 -1.48 5.87 7.18
C ALA A 184 -0.60 7.06 6.73
N PRO A 185 -0.18 7.08 5.45
CA PRO A 185 0.56 8.22 4.91
C PRO A 185 -0.31 9.49 4.85
N ALA A 186 0.29 10.63 5.12
CA ALA A 186 -0.19 11.95 4.71
C ALA A 186 0.18 12.22 3.23
N PRO A 187 0.04 13.44 2.70
CA PRO A 187 0.53 13.75 1.37
C PRO A 187 1.99 13.36 1.16
N ILE A 188 2.23 12.50 0.18
CA ILE A 188 3.55 11.98 -0.22
C ILE A 188 3.88 12.51 -1.62
N ASP A 189 5.09 12.99 -1.84
CA ASP A 189 5.52 13.61 -3.10
C ASP A 189 5.64 12.59 -4.24
N ASN A 190 4.52 12.28 -4.87
CA ASN A 190 4.42 11.32 -5.97
C ASN A 190 3.27 11.65 -6.95
N ALA A 191 3.08 10.78 -7.96
CA ALA A 191 2.10 10.99 -9.01
C ALA A 191 0.64 11.08 -8.51
N MET A 192 0.27 10.36 -7.45
CA MET A 192 -1.08 10.43 -6.87
C MET A 192 -1.33 11.85 -6.33
N MET A 193 -0.38 12.42 -5.60
CA MET A 193 -0.53 13.80 -5.10
C MET A 193 -0.58 14.82 -6.23
N ARG A 194 0.20 14.63 -7.32
CA ARG A 194 0.08 15.51 -8.51
C ARG A 194 -1.34 15.46 -9.09
N SER A 195 -1.95 14.28 -9.17
CA SER A 195 -3.35 14.12 -9.60
C SER A 195 -4.33 14.83 -8.66
N ILE A 196 -4.13 14.69 -7.35
CA ILE A 196 -4.97 15.34 -6.33
C ILE A 196 -4.86 16.87 -6.44
N GLU A 197 -3.65 17.41 -6.57
CA GLU A 197 -3.40 18.86 -6.69
C GLU A 197 -4.08 19.45 -7.92
N GLU A 198 -3.93 18.80 -9.08
CA GLU A 198 -4.58 19.26 -10.31
C GLU A 198 -6.09 19.21 -10.24
N GLN A 199 -6.67 18.19 -9.58
CA GLN A 199 -8.10 18.09 -9.38
C GLN A 199 -8.62 19.12 -8.34
N ALA A 200 -7.86 19.41 -7.28
CA ALA A 200 -8.23 20.35 -6.22
C ALA A 200 -8.16 21.82 -6.68
N ALA A 201 -7.21 22.14 -7.55
CA ALA A 201 -7.02 23.49 -8.11
C ALA A 201 -6.60 23.40 -9.58
N PRO A 202 -7.53 23.16 -10.52
CA PRO A 202 -7.24 23.03 -11.93
C PRO A 202 -6.45 24.24 -12.47
N GLY A 203 -5.28 23.99 -13.07
CA GLY A 203 -4.40 25.02 -13.59
C GLY A 203 -3.58 25.79 -12.53
N ALA A 204 -3.69 25.45 -11.25
CA ALA A 204 -2.91 26.03 -10.16
C ALA A 204 -2.46 24.99 -9.13
N PRO A 205 -1.86 23.86 -9.55
CA PRO A 205 -1.50 22.74 -8.65
C PRO A 205 -0.52 23.14 -7.54
N ASP A 206 0.37 24.09 -7.80
CA ASP A 206 1.32 24.57 -6.79
C ASP A 206 0.63 25.28 -5.62
N ALA A 207 -0.46 26.00 -5.86
CA ALA A 207 -1.26 26.60 -4.79
C ALA A 207 -1.97 25.54 -3.97
N ALA A 208 -2.47 24.47 -4.59
CA ALA A 208 -3.01 23.32 -3.87
C ALA A 208 -1.95 22.63 -3.00
N LYS A 209 -0.72 22.44 -3.54
CA LYS A 209 0.41 21.89 -2.82
C LYS A 209 0.74 22.70 -1.57
N GLU A 210 0.91 24.01 -1.71
CA GLU A 210 1.16 24.91 -0.57
C GLU A 210 0.04 24.80 0.50
N GLY A 211 -1.22 24.73 0.04
CA GLY A 211 -2.35 24.49 0.93
C GLY A 211 -2.24 23.19 1.72
N PHE A 212 -1.94 22.08 1.06
CA PHE A 212 -1.75 20.78 1.72
C PHE A 212 -0.54 20.76 2.65
N GLU A 213 0.59 21.36 2.26
CA GLU A 213 1.78 21.48 3.10
C GLU A 213 1.50 22.29 4.37
N SER A 214 0.65 23.31 4.28
CA SER A 214 0.25 24.14 5.44
C SER A 214 -0.47 23.34 6.53
N LEU A 215 -1.16 22.26 6.16
CA LEU A 215 -1.86 21.34 7.07
C LEU A 215 -0.93 20.33 7.74
N ILE A 216 0.31 20.21 7.31
CA ILE A 216 1.29 19.28 7.88
C ILE A 216 2.19 20.06 8.83
N ALA A 217 2.39 19.57 10.06
CA ALA A 217 3.22 20.28 11.04
C ALA A 217 4.68 20.46 10.57
N MET A 218 5.24 19.49 9.83
CA MET A 218 6.59 19.55 9.24
C MET A 218 6.66 20.43 7.97
N LYS A 219 5.54 21.00 7.50
CA LYS A 219 5.46 21.96 6.38
C LYS A 219 6.07 21.44 5.06
N ARG A 220 6.00 20.16 4.82
CA ARG A 220 6.41 19.50 3.58
C ARG A 220 5.64 18.20 3.39
N TYR A 221 5.60 17.72 2.17
CA TYR A 221 5.21 16.34 1.89
C TYR A 221 6.24 15.35 2.43
N GLY A 222 5.79 14.14 2.74
CA GLY A 222 6.66 13.00 2.92
C GLY A 222 7.21 12.50 1.59
N THR A 223 8.18 11.60 1.66
CA THR A 223 8.73 10.91 0.50
C THR A 223 8.28 9.45 0.46
N ASP A 224 8.30 8.82 -0.71
CA ASP A 224 8.03 7.40 -0.87
C ASP A 224 9.02 6.55 -0.03
N ASP A 225 10.28 6.99 0.11
CA ASP A 225 11.30 6.31 0.92
C ASP A 225 11.01 6.36 2.43
N GLU A 226 10.43 7.46 2.94
CA GLU A 226 9.99 7.55 4.33
C GLU A 226 8.87 6.56 4.63
N VAL A 227 7.96 6.34 3.67
CA VAL A 227 6.91 5.32 3.77
C VAL A 227 7.51 3.91 3.66
N ALA A 228 8.39 3.67 2.70
CA ALA A 228 9.07 2.38 2.50
C ALA A 228 9.88 1.94 3.73
N ALA A 229 10.45 2.89 4.47
CA ALA A 229 11.17 2.61 5.71
C ALA A 229 10.25 2.02 6.80
N MET A 230 9.03 2.56 6.95
CA MET A 230 8.03 2.01 7.88
C MET A 230 7.53 0.64 7.43
N VAL A 231 7.30 0.45 6.12
CA VAL A 231 6.91 -0.85 5.58
C VAL A 231 7.99 -1.91 5.85
N ALA A 232 9.27 -1.58 5.63
CA ALA A 232 10.38 -2.49 5.90
C ALA A 232 10.50 -2.84 7.41
N PHE A 233 10.26 -1.87 8.31
CA PHE A 233 10.19 -2.13 9.74
C PHE A 233 9.04 -3.10 10.07
N LEU A 234 7.83 -2.82 9.63
CA LEU A 234 6.67 -3.67 9.88
C LEU A 234 6.80 -5.07 9.26
N ALA A 235 7.52 -5.19 8.15
CA ALA A 235 7.82 -6.47 7.49
C ALA A 235 8.83 -7.31 8.27
N SER A 236 9.68 -6.70 9.09
CA SER A 236 10.78 -7.36 9.80
C SER A 236 10.38 -7.92 11.16
N ASP A 237 11.26 -8.71 11.76
CA ASP A 237 11.10 -9.26 13.11
C ASP A 237 11.24 -8.17 14.20
N ASP A 238 11.79 -6.99 13.86
CA ASP A 238 11.81 -5.82 14.78
C ASP A 238 10.39 -5.39 15.20
N ALA A 239 9.38 -5.70 14.36
CA ALA A 239 7.96 -5.43 14.61
C ALA A 239 7.20 -6.65 15.17
N SER A 240 7.88 -7.62 15.79
CA SER A 240 7.30 -8.90 16.22
C SER A 240 6.10 -8.79 17.19
N PHE A 241 5.96 -7.67 17.90
CA PHE A 241 4.82 -7.41 18.79
C PHE A 241 3.86 -6.32 18.25
N CYS A 242 3.93 -6.03 16.95
CA CYS A 242 3.10 -5.04 16.26
C CYS A 242 2.05 -5.74 15.41
N THR A 243 0.79 -5.72 15.83
CA THR A 243 -0.36 -6.21 15.03
C THR A 243 -1.62 -5.40 15.35
N GLY A 244 -2.55 -5.27 14.42
CA GLY A 244 -3.83 -4.58 14.56
C GLY A 244 -3.71 -3.04 14.65
N SER A 245 -2.56 -2.46 14.31
CA SER A 245 -2.31 -1.04 14.48
C SER A 245 -2.28 -0.28 13.14
N VAL A 246 -2.61 1.01 13.22
CA VAL A 246 -2.48 1.97 12.11
C VAL A 246 -1.33 2.92 12.42
N TYR A 247 -0.28 2.88 11.63
CA TYR A 247 0.95 3.65 11.82
C TYR A 247 0.95 4.90 10.93
N PRO A 248 0.79 6.11 11.49
CA PRO A 248 0.89 7.35 10.71
C PRO A 248 2.32 7.58 10.20
N ILE A 249 2.43 8.02 8.95
CA ILE A 249 3.65 8.58 8.36
C ILE A 249 3.22 9.94 7.79
N ASP A 250 3.06 10.93 8.66
CA ASP A 250 2.20 12.07 8.38
C ASP A 250 2.80 13.44 8.71
N GLY A 251 4.05 13.52 9.14
CA GLY A 251 4.68 14.77 9.51
C GLY A 251 3.93 15.59 10.58
N GLY A 252 3.10 14.91 11.40
CA GLY A 252 2.30 15.52 12.44
C GLY A 252 0.93 16.03 11.96
N PHE A 253 0.43 15.57 10.81
CA PHE A 253 -0.88 15.95 10.28
C PHE A 253 -2.02 15.60 11.26
N LEU A 254 -1.98 14.43 11.89
CA LEU A 254 -3.03 13.94 12.80
C LEU A 254 -2.85 14.42 14.26
N ALA A 255 -1.77 15.13 14.57
CA ALA A 255 -1.47 15.58 15.94
C ALA A 255 -2.09 16.94 16.28
N GLN A 256 -2.85 17.56 15.36
CA GLN A 256 -3.45 18.90 15.52
C GLN A 256 -4.90 18.80 15.95
#